data_e58b1fa6a41fdff5b2ca404f9ceeb747
#
_entry.id   e58b1fa6a41fdff5b2ca404f9ceeb747
#
_cell.length_a   1.000
_cell.length_b   1.000
_cell.length_c   1.000
_cell.angle_alpha   90.00
_cell.angle_beta   90.00
_cell.angle_gamma   90.00
#
_symmetry.space_group_name_H-M   'P 1'
#
loop_
_entity.id
_entity.type
_entity.pdbx_description
1 polymer ?
#
loop_
_entity_poly.entity_id
_entity_poly.type
_entity_poly.pdbx_seq_one_letter_code
_entity_poly.pdbx_strand_id
1 'polypeptide(L)'
;MNKIIIIALIVAISSLRNEVKVERDSFIQFQDFVERYDKQYASFEEYMARYRVFKRNLRILDSNVNDVEGITKFFDMTENEFARTDLNLDITILDTIKYDLVREKELIFGAPENFNWVDEGAL
;
A
#
# COMPACT_ATOMS: atom_id res chain seq x y z
N MET A 1 -12.65 -44.11 -0.77
CA MET A 1 -12.12 -42.73 -0.86
C MET A 1 -11.49 -42.35 0.47
N ASN A 2 -10.27 -41.86 0.46
CA ASN A 2 -9.54 -41.59 1.68
C ASN A 2 -10.14 -40.35 2.38
N LYS A 3 -10.46 -40.42 3.68
CA LYS A 3 -11.05 -39.34 4.46
C LYS A 3 -10.21 -38.05 4.40
N ILE A 4 -8.89 -38.18 4.25
CA ILE A 4 -7.94 -37.07 4.12
C ILE A 4 -8.21 -36.26 2.84
N ILE A 5 -8.52 -36.92 1.73
CA ILE A 5 -8.82 -36.25 0.44
C ILE A 5 -10.12 -35.45 0.54
N ILE A 6 -11.11 -35.97 1.22
CA ILE A 6 -12.40 -35.30 1.41
C ILE A 6 -12.21 -34.04 2.28
N ILE A 7 -11.44 -34.12 3.36
CA ILE A 7 -11.14 -32.98 4.23
C ILE A 7 -10.36 -31.91 3.43
N ALA A 8 -9.36 -32.28 2.64
CA ALA A 8 -8.60 -31.35 1.82
C ALA A 8 -9.47 -30.62 0.79
N LEU A 9 -10.43 -31.33 0.17
CA LEU A 9 -11.39 -30.73 -0.76
C LEU A 9 -12.34 -29.74 -0.05
N ILE A 10 -12.82 -30.08 1.14
CA ILE A 10 -13.68 -29.17 1.92
C ILE A 10 -12.94 -27.89 2.30
N VAL A 11 -11.69 -27.99 2.73
CA VAL A 11 -10.84 -26.83 3.07
C VAL A 11 -10.59 -25.96 1.83
N ALA A 12 -10.28 -26.56 0.68
CA ALA A 12 -10.06 -25.83 -0.56
C ALA A 12 -11.32 -25.07 -1.02
N ILE A 13 -12.49 -25.70 -0.95
CA ILE A 13 -13.77 -25.07 -1.30
C ILE A 13 -14.09 -23.90 -0.34
N SER A 14 -13.81 -24.07 0.94
CA SER A 14 -14.04 -23.00 1.94
C SER A 14 -13.13 -21.80 1.70
N SER A 15 -11.86 -22.02 1.33
CA SER A 15 -10.92 -20.96 0.98
C SER A 15 -11.38 -20.17 -0.25
N LEU A 16 -11.79 -20.87 -1.31
CA LEU A 16 -12.33 -20.23 -2.52
C LEU A 16 -13.59 -19.38 -2.26
N ARG A 17 -14.49 -19.84 -1.39
CA ARG A 17 -15.68 -19.07 -1.02
C ARG A 17 -15.32 -17.78 -0.30
N ASN A 18 -14.33 -17.81 0.58
CA ASN A 18 -13.88 -16.63 1.30
C ASN A 18 -13.25 -15.59 0.36
N GLU A 19 -12.42 -16.02 -0.58
CA GLU A 19 -11.82 -15.12 -1.58
C GLU A 19 -12.88 -14.44 -2.44
N VAL A 20 -13.85 -15.17 -2.95
CA VAL A 20 -14.96 -14.63 -3.76
C VAL A 20 -15.80 -13.64 -2.96
N LYS A 21 -16.05 -13.91 -1.68
CA LYS A 21 -16.80 -13.00 -0.81
C LYS A 21 -16.05 -11.69 -0.60
N VAL A 22 -14.77 -11.75 -0.25
CA VAL A 22 -13.92 -10.57 -0.04
C VAL A 22 -13.83 -9.72 -1.31
N GLU A 23 -13.67 -10.34 -2.47
CA GLU A 23 -13.65 -9.65 -3.75
C GLU A 23 -14.95 -8.90 -4.03
N ARG A 24 -16.08 -9.56 -3.82
CA ARG A 24 -17.40 -8.94 -4.01
C ARG A 24 -17.64 -7.79 -3.04
N ASP A 25 -17.28 -7.96 -1.78
CA ASP A 25 -17.46 -6.93 -0.74
C ASP A 25 -16.59 -5.70 -1.04
N SER A 26 -15.37 -5.89 -1.50
CA SER A 26 -14.47 -4.80 -1.93
C SER A 26 -15.02 -4.06 -3.14
N PHE A 27 -15.62 -4.77 -4.09
CA PHE A 27 -16.20 -4.16 -5.28
C PHE A 27 -17.45 -3.32 -4.95
N ILE A 28 -18.31 -3.80 -4.05
CA ILE A 28 -19.48 -3.05 -3.57
C ILE A 28 -19.02 -1.76 -2.87
N GLN A 29 -18.01 -1.85 -2.01
CA GLN A 29 -17.43 -0.67 -1.33
C GLN A 29 -16.85 0.33 -2.34
N PHE A 30 -16.24 -0.15 -3.42
CA PHE A 30 -15.75 0.72 -4.49
C PHE A 30 -16.89 1.41 -5.24
N GLN A 31 -17.98 0.71 -5.53
CA GLN A 31 -19.17 1.31 -6.16
C GLN A 31 -19.78 2.41 -5.27
N ASP A 32 -19.92 2.14 -3.98
CA ASP A 32 -20.38 3.14 -3.00
C ASP A 32 -19.44 4.35 -2.92
N PHE A 33 -18.14 4.12 -3.01
CA PHE A 33 -17.12 5.16 -3.07
C PHE A 33 -17.26 6.03 -4.34
N VAL A 34 -17.41 5.40 -5.51
CA VAL A 34 -17.60 6.10 -6.79
C VAL A 34 -18.85 6.99 -6.74
N GLU A 35 -19.94 6.48 -6.20
CA GLU A 35 -21.18 7.24 -6.06
C GLU A 35 -21.05 8.37 -5.03
N ARG A 36 -20.49 8.09 -3.86
CA ARG A 36 -20.35 9.06 -2.76
C ARG A 36 -19.50 10.27 -3.14
N TYR A 37 -18.44 10.07 -3.91
CA TYR A 37 -17.50 11.12 -4.30
C TYR A 37 -17.68 11.59 -5.74
N ASP A 38 -18.76 11.17 -6.40
CA ASP A 38 -19.08 11.51 -7.80
C ASP A 38 -17.90 11.31 -8.74
N LYS A 39 -17.26 10.13 -8.63
CA LYS A 39 -16.07 9.80 -9.43
C LYS A 39 -16.45 9.48 -10.86
N GLN A 40 -15.73 10.08 -11.79
CA GLN A 40 -15.88 9.83 -13.23
C GLN A 40 -14.55 9.39 -13.82
N TYR A 41 -14.58 8.28 -14.55
CA TYR A 41 -13.41 7.72 -15.20
C TYR A 41 -13.63 7.71 -16.71
N ALA A 42 -12.55 7.95 -17.47
CA ALA A 42 -12.63 8.11 -18.91
C ALA A 42 -12.93 6.81 -19.67
N SER A 43 -12.61 5.66 -19.09
CA SER A 43 -12.78 4.34 -19.70
C SER A 43 -13.04 3.25 -18.65
N PHE A 44 -13.49 2.08 -19.12
CA PHE A 44 -13.64 0.91 -18.27
C PHE A 44 -12.29 0.41 -17.75
N GLU A 45 -11.24 0.52 -18.56
CA GLU A 45 -9.87 0.17 -18.17
C GLU A 45 -9.39 1.05 -17.00
N GLU A 46 -9.67 2.34 -17.07
CA GLU A 46 -9.37 3.27 -15.97
C GLU A 46 -10.19 2.93 -14.72
N TYR A 47 -11.48 2.69 -14.85
CA TYR A 47 -12.35 2.26 -13.75
C TYR A 47 -11.79 1.03 -13.04
N MET A 48 -11.36 0.01 -13.78
CA MET A 48 -10.77 -1.20 -13.22
C MET A 48 -9.38 -0.95 -12.60
N ALA A 49 -8.60 -0.05 -13.17
CA ALA A 49 -7.32 0.35 -12.59
C ALA A 49 -7.51 1.06 -11.25
N ARG A 50 -8.49 1.96 -11.15
CA ARG A 50 -8.87 2.65 -9.91
C ARG A 50 -9.43 1.69 -8.85
N TYR A 51 -10.21 0.72 -9.25
CA TYR A 51 -10.68 -0.34 -8.36
C TYR A 51 -9.51 -1.13 -7.75
N ARG A 52 -8.48 -1.48 -8.53
CA ARG A 52 -7.30 -2.19 -8.01
C ARG A 52 -6.55 -1.36 -6.97
N VAL A 53 -6.40 -0.06 -7.21
CA VAL A 53 -5.76 0.87 -6.25
C VAL A 53 -6.60 0.97 -4.98
N PHE A 54 -7.90 1.19 -5.10
CA PHE A 54 -8.85 1.23 -3.98
C PHE A 54 -8.78 -0.04 -3.13
N LYS A 55 -8.82 -1.20 -3.75
CA LYS A 55 -8.74 -2.50 -3.06
C LYS A 55 -7.40 -2.70 -2.34
N ARG A 56 -6.29 -2.23 -2.91
CA ARG A 56 -4.98 -2.23 -2.24
C ARG A 56 -5.01 -1.34 -1.00
N ASN A 57 -5.56 -0.14 -1.12
CA ASN A 57 -5.64 0.81 -0.02
C ASN A 57 -6.57 0.30 1.09
N LEU A 58 -7.66 -0.41 0.77
CA LEU A 58 -8.49 -1.09 1.76
C LEU A 58 -7.70 -2.11 2.59
N ARG A 59 -6.86 -2.92 1.95
CA ARG A 59 -6.02 -3.89 2.66
C ARG A 59 -5.03 -3.23 3.62
N ILE A 60 -4.47 -2.08 3.24
CA ILE A 60 -3.57 -1.29 4.08
C ILE A 60 -4.34 -0.74 5.28
N LEU A 61 -5.54 -0.19 5.06
CA LEU A 61 -6.41 0.32 6.11
C LEU A 61 -6.78 -0.79 7.12
N ASP A 62 -7.21 -1.96 6.64
CA ASP A 62 -7.59 -3.09 7.48
C ASP A 62 -6.41 -3.65 8.30
N SER A 63 -5.18 -3.50 7.80
CA SER A 63 -3.96 -3.93 8.51
C SER A 63 -3.50 -2.97 9.60
N ASN A 64 -3.91 -1.70 9.52
CA ASN A 64 -3.54 -0.64 10.46
C ASN A 64 -4.65 -0.40 11.48
N VAL A 65 -4.70 -1.20 12.52
CA VAL A 65 -5.74 -1.16 13.59
C VAL A 65 -5.84 0.20 14.30
N ASN A 66 -4.85 1.07 14.13
CA ASN A 66 -4.78 2.38 14.78
C ASN A 66 -5.18 3.56 13.87
N ASP A 67 -5.44 3.34 12.58
CA ASP A 67 -5.86 4.39 11.68
C ASP A 67 -7.37 4.66 11.82
N VAL A 68 -7.67 5.79 12.42
CA VAL A 68 -9.04 6.31 12.60
C VAL A 68 -9.56 6.96 11.31
N GLU A 69 -8.70 7.13 10.32
CA GLU A 69 -9.07 7.70 9.02
C GLU A 69 -9.69 6.64 8.12
N GLY A 70 -11.00 6.77 7.92
CA GLY A 70 -11.76 5.94 7.01
C GLY A 70 -11.46 6.24 5.53
N ILE A 71 -12.31 5.71 4.66
CA ILE A 71 -12.23 5.91 3.21
C ILE A 71 -12.45 7.39 2.87
N THR A 72 -11.44 8.04 2.29
CA THR A 72 -11.48 9.43 1.83
C THR A 72 -11.63 9.51 0.31
N LYS A 73 -11.91 10.71 -0.23
CA LYS A 73 -12.02 10.95 -1.68
C LYS A 73 -10.77 10.58 -2.51
N PHE A 74 -9.63 10.39 -1.85
CA PHE A 74 -8.35 10.05 -2.50
C PHE A 74 -8.05 8.56 -2.51
N PHE A 75 -8.98 7.74 -2.06
CA PHE A 75 -8.75 6.32 -1.83
C PHE A 75 -8.53 5.48 -3.11
N ASP A 76 -8.85 6.04 -4.27
CA ASP A 76 -8.57 5.50 -5.60
C ASP A 76 -7.27 6.00 -6.23
N MET A 77 -6.46 6.73 -5.46
CA MET A 77 -5.17 7.27 -5.89
C MET A 77 -4.00 6.49 -5.29
N THR A 78 -2.93 6.38 -6.06
CA THR A 78 -1.65 5.91 -5.54
C THR A 78 -0.98 7.00 -4.70
N GLU A 79 -0.04 6.62 -3.83
CA GLU A 79 0.74 7.56 -3.04
C GLU A 79 1.43 8.62 -3.91
N ASN A 80 1.97 8.20 -5.06
CA ASN A 80 2.63 9.08 -6.00
C ASN A 80 1.66 10.07 -6.67
N GLU A 81 0.47 9.62 -7.04
CA GLU A 81 -0.56 10.49 -7.60
C GLU A 81 -1.04 11.51 -6.58
N PHE A 82 -1.30 11.08 -5.35
CA PHE A 82 -1.69 11.96 -4.26
C PHE A 82 -0.61 13.01 -3.96
N ALA A 83 0.67 12.61 -3.89
CA ALA A 83 1.77 13.53 -3.66
C ALA A 83 1.89 14.59 -4.76
N ARG A 84 1.67 14.22 -6.02
CA ARG A 84 1.73 15.17 -7.15
C ARG A 84 0.55 16.12 -7.19
N THR A 85 -0.65 15.62 -6.93
CA THR A 85 -1.91 16.33 -7.17
C THR A 85 -2.30 17.19 -5.98
N ASP A 86 -2.30 16.64 -4.79
CA ASP A 86 -2.81 17.32 -3.60
C ASP A 86 -1.73 17.99 -2.75
N LEU A 87 -0.55 17.39 -2.68
CA LEU A 87 0.57 17.97 -1.94
C LEU A 87 1.46 18.84 -2.84
N ASN A 88 1.23 18.85 -4.15
CA ASN A 88 2.04 19.56 -5.14
C ASN A 88 3.56 19.28 -4.98
N LEU A 89 3.90 18.07 -4.56
CA LEU A 89 5.28 17.64 -4.37
C LEU A 89 5.89 17.18 -5.68
N ASP A 90 7.08 17.67 -5.97
CA ASP A 90 7.89 17.13 -7.04
C ASP A 90 8.50 15.80 -6.58
N ILE A 91 8.02 14.70 -7.15
CA ILE A 91 8.45 13.33 -6.80
C ILE A 91 9.93 13.11 -7.11
N THR A 92 10.50 13.85 -8.04
CA THR A 92 11.94 13.79 -8.30
C THR A 92 12.76 14.18 -7.08
N ILE A 93 12.24 15.07 -6.25
CA ILE A 93 12.83 15.45 -4.96
C ILE A 93 12.80 14.27 -3.98
N LEU A 94 11.69 13.53 -3.92
CA LEU A 94 11.57 12.36 -3.04
C LEU A 94 12.53 11.23 -3.44
N ASP A 95 12.71 11.00 -4.74
CA ASP A 95 13.68 10.02 -5.23
C ASP A 95 15.13 10.47 -4.93
N THR A 96 15.42 11.77 -5.02
CA THR A 96 16.73 12.34 -4.66
C THR A 96 17.00 12.19 -3.17
N ILE A 97 16.04 12.53 -2.30
CA ILE A 97 16.15 12.37 -0.85
C ILE A 97 16.37 10.90 -0.48
N LYS A 98 15.64 10.00 -1.09
CA LYS A 98 15.80 8.55 -0.87
C LYS A 98 17.19 8.06 -1.28
N TYR A 99 17.70 8.56 -2.41
CA TYR A 99 19.06 8.24 -2.87
C TYR A 99 20.13 8.77 -1.88
N ASP A 100 19.98 10.00 -1.42
CA ASP A 100 20.90 10.61 -0.46
C ASP A 100 20.89 9.88 0.89
N LEU A 101 19.71 9.48 1.38
CA LEU A 101 19.59 8.68 2.61
C LEU A 101 20.24 7.29 2.49
N VAL A 102 20.11 6.64 1.33
CA VAL A 102 20.77 5.35 1.07
C VAL A 102 22.28 5.53 1.04
N ARG A 103 22.78 6.58 0.38
CA ARG A 103 24.20 6.90 0.29
C ARG A 103 24.79 7.25 1.66
N GLU A 104 24.09 8.04 2.46
CA GLU A 104 24.51 8.36 3.82
C GLU A 104 24.59 7.11 4.71
N LYS A 105 23.65 6.21 4.57
CA LYS A 105 23.65 4.93 5.26
C LYS A 105 24.85 4.05 4.86
N GLU A 106 25.21 4.01 3.58
CA GLU A 106 26.41 3.31 3.12
C GLU A 106 27.69 3.91 3.68
N LEU A 107 27.77 5.24 3.78
CA LEU A 107 28.92 5.93 4.38
C LEU A 107 29.05 5.63 5.87
N ILE A 108 27.95 5.53 6.61
CA ILE A 108 27.94 5.18 8.04
C ILE A 108 28.37 3.72 8.25
N PHE A 109 27.91 2.80 7.41
CA PHE A 109 28.32 1.38 7.49
C PHE A 109 29.77 1.13 7.02
N GLY A 110 30.34 2.06 6.24
CA GLY A 110 31.75 2.04 5.82
C GLY A 110 32.70 2.68 6.85
N ALA A 111 32.20 3.22 7.95
CA ALA A 111 33.04 3.75 9.02
C ALA A 111 33.83 2.61 9.70
N PRO A 112 35.12 2.82 10.02
CA PRO A 112 35.90 1.80 10.70
C PRO A 112 35.29 1.43 12.04
N GLU A 113 35.27 0.12 12.36
CA GLU A 113 34.69 -0.43 13.60
C GLU A 113 35.29 0.15 14.89
N ASN A 114 36.42 0.83 14.80
CA ASN A 114 37.15 1.39 15.94
C ASN A 114 37.25 2.91 15.92
N PHE A 115 36.21 3.61 15.45
CA PHE A 115 36.18 5.07 15.50
C PHE A 115 35.95 5.54 16.94
N ASN A 116 36.98 6.08 17.57
CA ASN A 116 36.93 6.61 18.95
C ASN A 116 36.92 8.14 18.90
N TRP A 117 35.80 8.74 19.23
CA TRP A 117 35.62 10.20 19.27
C TRP A 117 36.55 10.91 20.26
N VAL A 118 37.07 10.19 21.30
CA VAL A 118 37.97 10.73 22.30
C VAL A 118 39.36 10.94 21.71
N ASP A 119 39.80 10.05 20.81
CA ASP A 119 41.12 10.12 20.18
C ASP A 119 41.22 11.21 19.10
N GLU A 120 40.06 11.63 18.52
CA GLU A 120 39.97 12.70 17.53
C GLU A 120 39.79 14.11 18.16
N GLY A 121 39.82 14.24 19.47
CA GLY A 121 39.76 15.54 20.14
C GLY A 121 38.42 16.26 20.07
N ALA A 122 37.34 15.51 19.92
CA ALA A 122 35.96 16.02 19.82
C ALA A 122 35.33 16.37 21.20
N LEU A 123 36.09 16.34 22.25
CA LEU A 123 35.71 16.78 23.61
C LEU A 123 36.62 17.89 24.10
#